data_431602a94fba6a36d010d407e2cadadf
#
_entry.id   431602a94fba6a36d010d407e2cadadf
#
_cell.length_a   1.000
_cell.length_b   1.000
_cell.length_c   1.000
_cell.angle_alpha   90.00
_cell.angle_beta   90.00
_cell.angle_gamma   90.00
#
_symmetry.space_group_name_H-M   'P 1'
#
loop_
_entity.id
_entity.type
_entity.pdbx_description
1 polymer ?
#
loop_
_entity_poly.entity_id
_entity_poly.type
_entity_poly.pdbx_seq_one_letter_code
_entity_poly.pdbx_strand_id
1 'polypeptide(L)' 'MIYILEDDASIRKLVVYTIQSQGMEAEGFERPSQFWEALEQKTPELVLLDIM' A
#
# COMPACT_ATOMS: atom_id res chain seq x y z
N MET A 1 9.60 3.56 0.55
CA MET A 1 8.26 3.09 0.98
C MET A 1 7.30 3.06 -0.20
N ILE A 2 6.60 1.97 -0.37
CA ILE A 2 5.58 1.81 -1.41
C ILE A 2 4.24 1.69 -0.72
N TYR A 3 3.26 2.49 -1.14
CA TYR A 3 1.90 2.43 -0.59
C TYR A 3 1.00 1.67 -1.55
N ILE A 4 0.17 0.79 -0.98
CA ILE A 4 -0.77 -0.01 -1.75
C ILE A 4 -2.18 0.27 -1.21
N LEU A 5 -3.08 0.72 -2.06
CA LEU A 5 -4.48 0.90 -1.71
C LEU A 5 -5.29 -0.21 -2.36
N GLU A 6 -5.77 -1.13 -1.54
CA GLU A 6 -6.50 -2.31 -1.99
C GLU A 6 -7.50 -2.73 -0.92
N ASP A 7 -8.77 -2.82 -1.26
CA ASP A 7 -9.82 -3.15 -0.30
C ASP A 7 -9.88 -4.65 0.04
N ASP A 8 -9.43 -5.51 -0.86
CA ASP A 8 -9.39 -6.96 -0.59
C ASP A 8 -8.18 -7.29 0.29
N ALA A 9 -8.46 -7.80 1.48
CA ALA A 9 -7.42 -8.08 2.47
C ALA A 9 -6.41 -9.13 1.98
N SER A 10 -6.89 -10.14 1.28
CA SER A 10 -6.02 -11.22 0.79
C SER A 10 -5.07 -10.71 -0.29
N ILE A 11 -5.60 -9.93 -1.22
CA ILE A 11 -4.80 -9.35 -2.30
C ILE A 11 -3.82 -8.34 -1.72
N ARG A 12 -4.28 -7.49 -0.81
CA ARG A 12 -3.43 -6.49 -0.17
C ARG A 12 -2.24 -7.14 0.54
N LYS A 13 -2.50 -8.18 1.32
CA LYS A 13 -1.44 -8.90 2.04
C LYS A 13 -0.45 -9.55 1.08
N LEU A 14 -0.95 -10.12 -0.01
CA LEU A 14 -0.09 -10.76 -0.99
C LEU A 14 0.84 -9.74 -1.65
N VAL A 15 0.30 -8.60 -2.06
CA VAL A 15 1.08 -7.56 -2.72
C VAL A 15 2.14 -7.00 -1.76
N VAL A 16 1.75 -6.68 -0.54
CA VAL A 16 2.67 -6.17 0.47
C VAL A 16 3.79 -7.18 0.74
N TYR A 17 3.43 -8.44 0.93
CA TYR A 17 4.40 -9.51 1.18
C TYR A 17 5.38 -9.64 0.02
N THR A 18 4.87 -9.63 -1.20
CA THR A 18 5.71 -9.77 -2.40
C THR A 18 6.73 -8.65 -2.50
N ILE A 19 6.29 -7.40 -2.24
CA ILE A 19 7.18 -6.25 -2.30
C ILE A 19 8.23 -6.33 -1.19
N GLN A 20 7.82 -6.68 0.01
CA GLN A 20 8.74 -6.81 1.14
C GLN A 20 9.76 -7.91 0.90
N SER A 21 9.36 -8.99 0.25
CA SER A 21 10.28 -10.09 -0.05
C SER A 21 11.36 -9.71 -1.04
N GLN A 22 11.17 -8.61 -1.78
CA GLN A 22 12.18 -8.07 -2.68
C GLN A 22 13.10 -7.07 -1.97
N GLY A 23 12.99 -6.92 -0.67
CA GLY A 23 13.82 -6.02 0.11
C GLY A 23 13.34 -4.59 0.14
N MET A 24 12.11 -4.32 -0.32
CA MET A 24 11.53 -2.98 -0.31
C MET A 24 10.52 -2.84 0.82
N GLU A 25 10.36 -1.62 1.32
CA GLU A 25 9.34 -1.34 2.32
C GLU A 25 8.00 -1.10 1.65
N ALA A 26 6.94 -1.67 2.23
CA ALA A 26 5.59 -1.53 1.69
C ALA A 26 4.57 -1.44 2.81
N GLU A 27 3.52 -0.67 2.59
CA GLU A 27 2.42 -0.55 3.53
C GLU A 27 1.11 -0.57 2.76
N GLY A 28 0.16 -1.37 3.23
CA GLY A 28 -1.14 -1.54 2.59
C GLY A 28 -2.24 -0.82 3.34
N PHE A 29 -3.19 -0.28 2.60
CA PHE A 29 -4.34 0.44 3.15
C PHE A 29 -5.62 -0.14 2.58
N GLU A 30 -6.61 -0.31 3.43
CA GLU A 30 -7.91 -0.81 3.03
C GLU A 30 -8.80 0.30 2.47
N ARG A 31 -8.69 1.50 3.02
CA ARG A 31 -9.59 2.61 2.71
C ARG A 31 -8.81 3.84 2.25
N PRO A 32 -9.39 4.63 1.34
CA PRO A 32 -8.77 5.87 0.89
C PRO A 32 -8.43 6.82 2.03
N SER A 33 -9.27 6.91 3.08
CA SER A 33 -9.03 7.81 4.19
C SER A 33 -7.72 7.49 4.90
N GLN A 34 -7.42 6.22 5.11
CA GLN A 34 -6.18 5.77 5.73
C GLN A 34 -4.98 6.13 4.86
N PHE A 35 -5.13 5.94 3.56
CA PHE A 35 -4.10 6.26 2.58
C PHE A 35 -3.79 7.76 2.59
N TRP A 36 -4.82 8.61 2.60
CA TRP A 36 -4.62 10.06 2.63
C TRP A 36 -3.92 10.51 3.90
N GLU A 37 -4.30 9.94 5.05
CA GLU A 37 -3.63 10.25 6.31
C GLU A 37 -2.15 9.88 6.28
N ALA A 38 -1.82 8.73 5.70
CA ALA A 38 -0.44 8.30 5.57
C ALA A 38 0.36 9.22 4.67
N LEU A 39 -0.24 9.71 3.58
CA LEU A 39 0.41 10.66 2.68
C LEU A 39 0.75 11.97 3.38
N GLU A 40 -0.06 12.41 4.34
CA GLU A 40 0.22 13.61 5.12
C GLU A 40 1.43 13.44 6.00
N GLN A 41 1.69 12.21 6.45
CA GLN A 41 2.81 11.90 7.33
C GLN A 41 4.10 11.68 6.56
N LYS A 42 4.01 11.04 5.41
CA LYS A 42 5.20 10.64 4.66
C LYS A 42 4.83 10.42 3.19
N THR A 43 5.67 10.92 2.30
CA THR A 43 5.47 10.73 0.86
C THR A 43 6.14 9.43 0.41
N PRO A 44 5.40 8.50 -0.20
CA PRO A 44 5.98 7.27 -0.72
C PRO A 44 6.68 7.50 -2.05
N GLU A 45 7.54 6.58 -2.43
CA GLU A 45 8.19 6.60 -3.74
C GLU A 45 7.26 6.14 -4.85
N LEU A 46 6.31 5.28 -4.50
CA LEU A 46 5.38 4.70 -5.46
C LEU A 46 4.07 4.37 -4.78
N VAL A 47 2.98 4.53 -5.50
CA VAL A 47 1.64 4.18 -5.04
C VAL A 47 1.03 3.20 -6.04
N LEU A 48 0.51 2.09 -5.52
CA LEU A 48 -0.23 1.12 -6.32
C LEU A 48 -1.70 1.21 -5.92
N LEU A 49 -2.55 1.48 -6.90
CA LEU A 49 -3.99 1.61 -6.69
C LEU A 49 -4.71 0.47 -7.41
N ASP A 50 -5.65 -0.16 -6.71
CA ASP A 50 -6.58 -1.07 -7.35
C ASP A 50 -7.82 -0.28 -7.72
N ILE A 51 -8.05 -0.17 -9.00
CA ILE A 51 -9.20 0.56 -9.55
C ILE A 51 -10.18 -0.46 -10.11
N MET A 52 -11.06 -0.92 -9.26
CA MET A 52 -12.09 -1.86 -9.65
C MET A 52 -13.45 -1.19 -9.64
#